data_883396d4fb6465c17a811e0053cf63f8
#
_entry.id   883396d4fb6465c17a811e0053cf63f8
#
_cell.length_a   1.000
_cell.length_b   1.000
_cell.length_c   1.000
_cell.angle_alpha   90.00
_cell.angle_beta   90.00
_cell.angle_gamma   90.00
#
_symmetry.space_group_name_H-M   'P 1'
#
loop_
_entity.id
_entity.type
_entity.pdbx_description
1 polymer ?
#
loop_
_entity_poly.entity_id
_entity_poly.type
_entity_poly.pdbx_seq_one_letter_code
_entity_poly.pdbx_strand_id
1 'polypeptide(L)'
;MRIFLDANILFSAAKSDGAVRQLLTLLAQAGHTLVADGFVAAEAQRNLAANAPPAAVDALQALLAAVELAPAQRAAPTADLAAWLPDKDRPVLLAAIALGCDALVTGDRTHFGAGYGRAFGPVTVHSPALLAERLPG
;
A
#
# COMPACT_ATOMS: atom_id res chain seq x y z
N MET A 1 -9.98 7.36 -7.06
CA MET A 1 -9.73 7.05 -5.63
C MET A 1 -8.30 7.37 -5.24
N ARG A 2 -8.09 7.63 -3.98
CA ARG A 2 -6.76 7.68 -3.37
C ARG A 2 -6.49 6.33 -2.73
N ILE A 3 -5.43 5.67 -3.15
CA ILE A 3 -5.13 4.27 -2.78
C ILE A 3 -3.77 4.22 -2.08
N PHE A 4 -3.77 3.85 -0.80
CA PHE A 4 -2.53 3.68 -0.03
C PHE A 4 -1.92 2.31 -0.32
N LEU A 5 -0.62 2.30 -0.59
CA LEU A 5 0.14 1.08 -0.91
C LEU A 5 0.95 0.63 0.29
N ASP A 6 0.70 -0.59 0.78
CA ASP A 6 1.54 -1.18 1.83
C ASP A 6 2.93 -1.53 1.27
N ALA A 7 3.90 -1.68 2.16
CA ALA A 7 5.29 -1.97 1.79
C ALA A 7 5.43 -3.23 0.93
N ASN A 8 4.66 -4.28 1.21
CA ASN A 8 4.70 -5.53 0.43
C ASN A 8 4.21 -5.33 -1.01
N ILE A 9 3.31 -4.38 -1.25
CA ILE A 9 2.85 -4.03 -2.60
C ILE A 9 3.97 -3.33 -3.37
N LEU A 10 4.64 -2.37 -2.73
CA LEU A 10 5.80 -1.69 -3.33
C LEU A 10 6.91 -2.70 -3.62
N PHE A 11 7.17 -3.60 -2.69
CA PHE A 11 8.16 -4.66 -2.84
C PHE A 11 7.85 -5.55 -4.05
N SER A 12 6.63 -6.08 -4.15
CA SER A 12 6.23 -6.96 -5.24
C SER A 12 6.30 -6.28 -6.60
N ALA A 13 5.84 -5.02 -6.67
CA ALA A 13 5.87 -4.26 -7.93
C ALA A 13 7.29 -3.94 -8.38
N ALA A 14 8.20 -3.66 -7.45
CA ALA A 14 9.59 -3.35 -7.77
C ALA A 14 10.40 -4.60 -8.10
N LYS A 15 10.13 -5.72 -7.43
CA LYS A 15 10.90 -6.95 -7.56
C LYS A 15 10.73 -7.62 -8.92
N SER A 16 9.54 -7.55 -9.50
CA SER A 16 9.26 -8.21 -10.77
C SER A 16 8.19 -7.49 -11.57
N ASP A 17 8.26 -7.64 -12.89
CA ASP A 17 7.23 -7.14 -13.81
C ASP A 17 6.09 -8.16 -13.89
N GLY A 18 5.32 -8.24 -12.81
CA GLY A 18 4.22 -9.20 -12.68
C GLY A 18 2.87 -8.51 -12.47
N ALA A 19 1.92 -9.27 -11.94
CA ALA A 19 0.54 -8.83 -11.78
C ALA A 19 0.39 -7.59 -10.90
N VAL A 20 1.18 -7.46 -9.84
CA VAL A 20 1.08 -6.30 -8.95
C VAL A 20 1.54 -5.03 -9.66
N ARG A 21 2.68 -5.08 -10.36
CA ARG A 21 3.16 -3.92 -11.15
C ARG A 21 2.14 -3.53 -12.21
N GLN A 22 1.56 -4.50 -12.90
CA GLN A 22 0.53 -4.24 -13.91
C GLN A 22 -0.69 -3.60 -13.29
N LEU A 23 -1.13 -4.08 -12.13
CA LEU A 23 -2.26 -3.48 -11.42
C LEU A 23 -2.00 -2.01 -11.10
N LEU A 24 -0.83 -1.68 -10.56
CA LEU A 24 -0.50 -0.29 -10.23
C LEU A 24 -0.48 0.60 -11.48
N THR A 25 0.03 0.08 -12.60
CA THR A 25 0.02 0.80 -13.88
C THR A 25 -1.42 1.08 -14.34
N LEU A 26 -2.29 0.09 -14.27
CA LEU A 26 -3.70 0.24 -14.65
C LEU A 26 -4.44 1.23 -13.76
N LEU A 27 -4.17 1.19 -12.45
CA LEU A 27 -4.77 2.15 -11.50
C LEU A 27 -4.37 3.58 -11.84
N ALA A 28 -3.09 3.80 -12.09
CA ALA A 28 -2.59 5.13 -12.44
C ALA A 28 -3.18 5.62 -13.78
N GLN A 29 -3.27 4.75 -14.77
CA GLN A 29 -3.86 5.08 -16.07
C GLN A 29 -5.35 5.38 -15.97
N ALA A 30 -6.05 4.75 -15.03
CA ALA A 30 -7.46 5.01 -14.78
C ALA A 30 -7.71 6.29 -13.97
N GLY A 31 -6.67 7.03 -13.62
CA GLY A 31 -6.79 8.30 -12.91
C GLY A 31 -6.82 8.20 -11.40
N HIS A 32 -6.54 7.04 -10.83
CA HIS A 32 -6.42 6.88 -9.39
C HIS A 32 -5.08 7.44 -8.90
N THR A 33 -5.08 7.99 -7.69
CA THR A 33 -3.86 8.48 -7.05
C THR A 33 -3.28 7.40 -6.15
N LEU A 34 -2.06 6.96 -6.45
CA LEU A 34 -1.33 6.02 -5.61
C LEU A 34 -0.62 6.82 -4.52
N VAL A 35 -0.76 6.39 -3.27
CA VAL A 35 -0.25 7.10 -2.09
C VAL A 35 0.61 6.15 -1.26
N ALA A 36 1.70 6.65 -0.72
CA ALA A 36 2.53 5.95 0.26
C ALA A 36 3.12 6.98 1.22
N ASP A 37 3.62 6.52 2.36
CA ASP A 37 4.36 7.37 3.27
C ASP A 37 5.81 6.90 3.42
N GLY A 38 6.62 7.68 4.15
CA GLY A 38 8.02 7.35 4.37
C GLY A 38 8.22 6.03 5.13
N PHE A 39 7.27 5.63 5.96
CA PHE A 39 7.35 4.37 6.71
C PHE A 39 7.32 3.16 5.77
N VAL A 40 6.30 3.06 4.91
CA VAL A 40 6.18 1.92 3.99
C VAL A 40 7.26 1.95 2.90
N ALA A 41 7.64 3.15 2.42
CA ALA A 41 8.71 3.28 1.43
C ALA A 41 10.05 2.80 1.98
N ALA A 42 10.40 3.16 3.21
CA ALA A 42 11.63 2.73 3.85
C ALA A 42 11.64 1.21 4.10
N GLU A 43 10.53 0.64 4.52
CA GLU A 43 10.41 -0.80 4.74
C GLU A 43 10.58 -1.57 3.41
N ALA A 44 9.94 -1.12 2.35
CA ALA A 44 10.09 -1.73 1.03
C ALA A 44 11.54 -1.67 0.55
N GLN A 45 12.22 -0.53 0.74
CA GLN A 45 13.61 -0.36 0.35
C GLN A 45 14.53 -1.31 1.12
N ARG A 46 14.35 -1.43 2.43
CA ARG A 46 15.14 -2.37 3.25
C ARG A 46 14.95 -3.80 2.81
N ASN A 47 13.71 -4.21 2.55
CA ASN A 47 13.39 -5.57 2.12
C ASN A 47 13.97 -5.88 0.74
N LEU A 48 13.94 -4.95 -0.20
CA LEU A 48 14.53 -5.12 -1.52
C LEU A 48 16.05 -5.20 -1.44
N ALA A 49 16.69 -4.36 -0.64
CA ALA A 49 18.14 -4.37 -0.48
C ALA A 49 18.64 -5.70 0.08
N ALA A 50 17.85 -6.33 0.97
CA ALA A 50 18.20 -7.60 1.60
C ALA A 50 17.89 -8.82 0.73
N ASN A 51 16.87 -8.76 -0.14
CA ASN A 51 16.26 -9.95 -0.75
C ASN A 51 16.10 -9.88 -2.27
N ALA A 52 16.60 -8.85 -2.92
CA ALA A 52 16.40 -8.67 -4.36
C ALA A 52 17.67 -8.14 -5.04
N PRO A 53 17.79 -8.29 -6.39
CA PRO A 53 18.90 -7.69 -7.13
C PRO A 53 18.90 -6.16 -7.06
N PRO A 54 20.07 -5.51 -7.25
CA PRO A 54 20.14 -4.03 -7.24
C PRO A 54 19.18 -3.34 -8.21
N ALA A 55 18.88 -3.96 -9.35
CA ALA A 55 17.92 -3.42 -10.31
C ALA A 55 16.53 -3.23 -9.71
N ALA A 56 16.13 -4.01 -8.71
CA ALA A 56 14.85 -3.86 -8.04
C ALA A 56 14.77 -2.58 -7.20
N VAL A 57 15.89 -2.16 -6.63
CA VAL A 57 15.95 -0.88 -5.89
C VAL A 57 15.73 0.28 -6.85
N ASP A 58 16.33 0.23 -8.05
CA ASP A 58 16.12 1.25 -9.08
C ASP A 58 14.66 1.25 -9.56
N ALA A 59 14.05 0.07 -9.70
CA ALA A 59 12.64 -0.04 -10.05
C ALA A 59 11.73 0.57 -8.97
N LEU A 60 12.08 0.43 -7.69
CA LEU A 60 11.34 1.07 -6.60
C LEU A 60 11.42 2.59 -6.71
N GLN A 61 12.58 3.14 -7.00
CA GLN A 61 12.73 4.59 -7.16
C GLN A 61 11.87 5.12 -8.30
N ALA A 62 11.83 4.41 -9.42
CA ALA A 62 10.98 4.77 -10.55
C ALA A 62 9.48 4.70 -10.19
N LEU A 63 9.09 3.69 -9.43
CA LEU A 63 7.72 3.53 -8.96
C LEU A 63 7.32 4.66 -8.02
N LEU A 64 8.18 4.99 -7.05
CA LEU A 64 7.91 6.06 -6.08
C LEU A 64 7.80 7.43 -6.74
N ALA A 65 8.42 7.65 -7.90
CA ALA A 65 8.26 8.89 -8.65
C ALA A 65 6.83 9.09 -9.16
N ALA A 66 6.05 8.02 -9.32
CA ALA A 66 4.66 8.05 -9.75
C ALA A 66 3.66 7.99 -8.58
N VAL A 67 4.15 7.98 -7.35
CA VAL A 67 3.35 7.87 -6.13
C VAL A 67 3.38 9.19 -5.38
N GLU A 68 2.24 9.59 -4.80
CA GLU A 68 2.21 10.70 -3.85
C GLU A 68 2.83 10.22 -2.55
N LEU A 69 4.05 10.66 -2.27
CA LEU A 69 4.83 10.22 -1.12
C LEU A 69 4.73 11.27 0.00
N ALA A 70 4.14 10.88 1.11
CA ALA A 70 3.99 11.74 2.29
C ALA A 70 5.01 11.38 3.36
N PRO A 71 5.32 12.30 4.30
CA PRO A 71 6.09 11.94 5.48
C PRO A 71 5.39 10.86 6.31
N ALA A 72 6.15 10.06 7.06
CA ALA A 72 5.59 9.05 7.94
C ALA A 72 4.63 9.71 8.94
N GLN A 73 3.45 9.10 9.11
CA GLN A 73 2.41 9.64 9.97
C GLN A 73 2.57 9.15 11.40
N ARG A 74 2.22 9.99 12.37
CA ARG A 74 2.19 9.64 13.78
C ARG A 74 0.80 9.14 14.16
N ALA A 75 0.67 8.54 15.37
CA ALA A 75 -0.60 8.02 15.86
C ALA A 75 -1.71 9.09 15.77
N ALA A 76 -2.88 8.66 15.28
CA ALA A 76 -4.01 9.52 15.01
C ALA A 76 -5.11 9.33 16.08
N PRO A 77 -6.05 10.31 16.21
CA PRO A 77 -7.22 10.16 17.09
C PRO A 77 -8.11 8.95 16.73
N THR A 78 -7.94 8.39 15.52
CA THR A 78 -8.69 7.24 15.01
C THR A 78 -8.01 5.91 15.27
N ALA A 79 -7.11 5.84 16.27
CA ALA A 79 -6.32 4.65 16.56
C ALA A 79 -7.19 3.39 16.79
N ASP A 80 -8.40 3.53 17.35
CA ASP A 80 -9.31 2.41 17.58
C ASP A 80 -9.67 1.65 16.31
N LEU A 81 -9.65 2.30 15.15
CA LEU A 81 -9.97 1.68 13.88
C LEU A 81 -8.92 0.65 13.45
N ALA A 82 -7.72 0.73 14.01
CA ALA A 82 -6.62 -0.20 13.74
C ALA A 82 -6.37 -1.19 14.89
N ALA A 83 -7.21 -1.20 15.93
CA ALA A 83 -7.00 -2.01 17.13
C ALA A 83 -6.99 -3.52 16.84
N TRP A 84 -7.63 -3.97 15.77
CA TRP A 84 -7.68 -5.37 15.35
C TRP A 84 -6.37 -5.85 14.70
N LEU A 85 -5.45 -4.94 14.36
CA LEU A 85 -4.18 -5.27 13.76
C LEU A 85 -3.08 -5.46 14.81
N PRO A 86 -2.04 -6.27 14.51
CA PRO A 86 -0.82 -6.26 15.31
C PRO A 86 -0.23 -4.85 15.39
N ASP A 87 0.47 -4.55 16.48
CA ASP A 87 1.02 -3.22 16.74
C ASP A 87 1.85 -2.67 15.57
N LYS A 88 2.65 -3.52 14.94
CA LYS A 88 3.55 -3.12 13.84
C LYS A 88 2.80 -2.73 12.56
N ASP A 89 1.57 -3.21 12.39
CA ASP A 89 0.77 -2.99 11.19
C ASP A 89 -0.22 -1.83 11.34
N ARG A 90 -0.51 -1.42 12.57
CA ARG A 90 -1.42 -0.31 12.86
C ARG A 90 -1.04 0.99 12.17
N PRO A 91 0.25 1.39 12.13
CA PRO A 91 0.65 2.63 11.45
C PRO A 91 0.26 2.68 9.98
N VAL A 92 0.18 1.53 9.30
CA VAL A 92 -0.17 1.45 7.88
C VAL A 92 -1.62 1.89 7.66
N LEU A 93 -2.56 1.31 8.39
CA LEU A 93 -3.98 1.68 8.26
C LEU A 93 -4.21 3.12 8.73
N LEU A 94 -3.58 3.52 9.84
CA LEU A 94 -3.73 4.87 10.37
C LEU A 94 -3.18 5.93 9.41
N ALA A 95 -2.08 5.63 8.70
CA ALA A 95 -1.54 6.51 7.67
C ALA A 95 -2.52 6.67 6.50
N ALA A 96 -3.11 5.59 6.04
CA ALA A 96 -4.11 5.63 4.98
C ALA A 96 -5.28 6.53 5.36
N ILE A 97 -5.76 6.43 6.61
CA ILE A 97 -6.85 7.27 7.12
C ILE A 97 -6.40 8.74 7.20
N ALA A 98 -5.23 8.99 7.79
CA ALA A 98 -4.72 10.35 7.98
C ALA A 98 -4.47 11.07 6.64
N LEU A 99 -4.11 10.33 5.61
CA LEU A 99 -3.81 10.88 4.28
C LEU A 99 -5.06 10.97 3.38
N GLY A 100 -6.23 10.70 3.92
CA GLY A 100 -7.49 10.85 3.19
C GLY A 100 -7.66 9.82 2.08
N CYS A 101 -7.13 8.62 2.26
CA CYS A 101 -7.26 7.56 1.27
C CYS A 101 -8.63 6.89 1.34
N ASP A 102 -9.08 6.38 0.20
CA ASP A 102 -10.33 5.63 0.06
C ASP A 102 -10.07 4.12 0.20
N ALA A 103 -8.86 3.69 -0.09
CA ALA A 103 -8.49 2.29 -0.08
C ALA A 103 -7.06 2.10 0.45
N LEU A 104 -6.84 0.94 1.06
CA LEU A 104 -5.52 0.41 1.41
C LEU A 104 -5.38 -0.93 0.71
N VAL A 105 -4.34 -1.09 -0.10
CA VAL A 105 -4.04 -2.37 -0.72
C VAL A 105 -2.82 -3.00 -0.06
N THR A 106 -2.96 -4.26 0.34
CA THR A 106 -1.92 -5.01 1.03
C THR A 106 -1.96 -6.49 0.65
N GLY A 107 -0.79 -7.09 0.48
CA GLY A 107 -0.63 -8.53 0.24
C GLY A 107 -0.49 -9.35 1.51
N ASP A 108 -0.46 -8.72 2.69
CA ASP A 108 -0.29 -9.40 3.97
C ASP A 108 -1.61 -10.02 4.45
N ARG A 109 -1.92 -11.19 3.91
CA ARG A 109 -3.14 -11.90 4.25
C ARG A 109 -3.19 -12.32 5.72
N THR A 110 -2.05 -12.65 6.31
CA THR A 110 -1.98 -13.12 7.70
C THR A 110 -2.47 -12.06 8.68
N HIS A 111 -2.07 -10.80 8.50
CA HIS A 111 -2.43 -9.73 9.43
C HIS A 111 -3.64 -8.92 8.97
N PHE A 112 -3.80 -8.70 7.67
CA PHE A 112 -4.88 -7.87 7.13
C PHE A 112 -6.07 -8.67 6.57
N GLY A 113 -5.91 -9.98 6.38
CA GLY A 113 -6.92 -10.79 5.70
C GLY A 113 -8.32 -10.71 6.30
N ALA A 114 -8.42 -10.62 7.63
CA ALA A 114 -9.72 -10.49 8.31
C ALA A 114 -10.43 -9.18 7.96
N GLY A 115 -9.68 -8.17 7.50
CA GLY A 115 -10.22 -6.87 7.10
C GLY A 115 -10.49 -6.71 5.60
N TYR A 116 -10.14 -7.70 4.79
CA TYR A 116 -10.33 -7.58 3.35
C TYR A 116 -11.80 -7.37 2.99
N GLY A 117 -12.05 -6.32 2.20
CA GLY A 117 -13.39 -5.92 1.78
C GLY A 117 -14.16 -5.12 2.83
N ARG A 118 -13.58 -4.86 3.99
CA ARG A 118 -14.22 -4.12 5.09
C ARG A 118 -13.69 -2.70 5.17
N ALA A 119 -14.57 -1.80 5.59
CA ALA A 119 -14.23 -0.39 5.75
C ALA A 119 -13.88 -0.07 7.21
N PHE A 120 -12.82 0.70 7.38
CA PHE A 120 -12.36 1.22 8.66
C PHE A 120 -12.32 2.74 8.56
N GLY A 121 -13.39 3.40 9.03
CA GLY A 121 -13.59 4.80 8.70
C GLY A 121 -13.79 4.95 7.18
N PRO A 122 -13.08 5.89 6.54
CA PRO A 122 -13.21 6.09 5.09
C PRO A 122 -12.43 5.07 4.25
N VAL A 123 -11.60 4.20 4.87
CA VAL A 123 -10.67 3.32 4.16
C VAL A 123 -11.22 1.91 4.08
N THR A 124 -11.32 1.38 2.87
CA THR A 124 -11.61 -0.05 2.64
C THR A 124 -10.30 -0.77 2.37
N VAL A 125 -10.08 -1.90 3.05
CA VAL A 125 -8.88 -2.72 2.90
C VAL A 125 -9.09 -3.75 1.79
N HIS A 126 -8.11 -3.88 0.90
CA HIS A 126 -8.16 -4.79 -0.24
C HIS A 126 -6.89 -5.61 -0.36
N SER A 127 -7.03 -6.86 -0.81
CA SER A 127 -5.93 -7.56 -1.46
C SER A 127 -5.78 -7.03 -2.89
N PRO A 128 -4.64 -7.24 -3.55
CA PRO A 128 -4.51 -6.88 -4.97
C PRO A 128 -5.60 -7.49 -5.85
N ALA A 129 -5.91 -8.76 -5.65
CA ALA A 129 -6.94 -9.46 -6.42
C ALA A 129 -8.33 -8.85 -6.20
N LEU A 130 -8.68 -8.57 -4.94
CA LEU A 130 -9.97 -7.97 -4.60
C LEU A 130 -10.12 -6.58 -5.21
N LEU A 131 -9.06 -5.78 -5.15
CA LEU A 131 -9.08 -4.45 -5.76
C LEU A 131 -9.27 -4.53 -7.27
N ALA A 132 -8.57 -5.45 -7.93
CA ALA A 132 -8.71 -5.67 -9.37
C ALA A 132 -10.14 -6.05 -9.76
N GLU A 133 -10.80 -6.90 -8.97
CA GLU A 133 -12.19 -7.29 -9.19
C GLU A 133 -13.18 -6.14 -9.08
N ARG A 134 -12.89 -5.16 -8.22
CA ARG A 134 -13.78 -4.04 -7.93
C ARG A 134 -13.59 -2.85 -8.86
N LEU A 135 -12.58 -2.87 -9.70
CA LEU A 135 -12.37 -1.81 -10.68
C LEU A 135 -13.35 -2.01 -11.84
N PRO A 136 -13.98 -0.92 -12.32
CA PRO A 136 -14.82 -1.01 -13.47
C PRO A 136 -13.98 -1.38 -14.69
N GLY A 137 -14.41 -2.45 -15.35
CA GLY A 137 -13.96 -2.86 -16.67
C GLY A 137 -12.53 -3.04 -16.92
#